data_e1ff4708d4dfc2451e835f28b1c25c0d
#
_entry.id   e1ff4708d4dfc2451e835f28b1c25c0d
#
_cell.length_a   1.000
_cell.length_b   1.000
_cell.length_c   1.000
_cell.angle_alpha   90.00
_cell.angle_beta   90.00
_cell.angle_gamma   90.00
#
_symmetry.space_group_name_H-M   'P 1'
#
loop_
_entity.id
_entity.type
_entity.pdbx_description
1 polymer ?
#
loop_
_entity_poly.entity_id
_entity_poly.type
_entity_poly.pdbx_seq_one_letter_code
_entity_poly.pdbx_strand_id
1 'polypeptide(L)'
;MSRAFVNEDAGAGGPRKRYVLPERDDPEYDRIAAEVLLEAAREGETSSAEQATGYYWGEPALREHVRLILARAERDGDDRLEQLARRFLR
;
A
#
# COMPACT_ATOMS: atom_id res chain seq x y z
N MET A 1 27.25 -19.63 6.84
CA MET A 1 26.94 -19.21 7.19
C MET A 1 26.59 -18.82 7.33
N SER A 2 26.34 -18.79 7.16
CA SER A 2 25.81 -18.27 7.38
C SER A 2 25.27 -17.89 7.47
N ARG A 3 25.11 -17.78 7.10
CA ARG A 3 24.47 -17.39 7.26
C ARG A 3 23.93 -16.90 7.17
N ALA A 4 23.95 -17.03 6.83
CA ALA A 4 23.29 -16.44 6.90
C ALA A 4 22.59 -16.18 6.87
N PHE A 5 22.53 -16.31 6.71
CA PHE A 5 21.77 -15.98 6.95
C PHE A 5 21.12 -15.45 6.97
N VAL A 6 21.31 -15.72 6.62
CA VAL A 6 20.64 -15.13 6.92
C VAL A 6 19.96 -14.60 7.17
N ASN A 7 19.90 -14.51 7.03
CA ASN A 7 19.21 -13.90 7.41
C ASN A 7 18.75 -13.36 7.78
N GLU A 8 18.81 -13.25 7.42
CA GLU A 8 18.39 -12.72 7.84
C GLU A 8 17.70 -12.12 8.09
N ASP A 9 17.64 -11.97 7.61
CA ASP A 9 16.97 -11.41 8.05
C ASP A 9 16.10 -11.42 8.31
N ALA A 10 16.04 -11.68 8.10
CA ALA A 10 15.25 -11.71 8.42
C ALA A 10 14.69 -11.60 9.14
N GLY A 11 14.68 -11.71 9.03
CA GLY A 11 14.19 -11.54 9.83
C GLY A 11 13.52 -11.27 10.57
N ALA A 12 13.83 -10.88 10.90
CA ALA A 12 13.23 -10.57 12.07
C ALA A 12 11.82 -10.26 11.92
N GLY A 13 11.11 -10.32 12.81
CA GLY A 13 9.77 -9.99 12.74
C GLY A 13 9.19 -10.46 11.46
N GLY A 14 9.79 -11.39 10.95
CA GLY A 14 9.43 -11.82 9.66
C GLY A 14 9.72 -10.78 8.62
N PRO A 15 9.78 -11.14 7.42
CA PRO A 15 10.04 -10.23 6.34
C PRO A 15 8.90 -9.26 6.19
N ARG A 16 9.25 -8.03 6.07
CA ARG A 16 8.29 -7.02 5.78
C ARG A 16 8.43 -6.60 4.36
N LYS A 17 7.32 -6.37 3.72
CA LYS A 17 7.35 -5.84 2.39
C LYS A 17 7.92 -4.43 2.41
N ARG A 18 8.82 -4.17 1.52
CA ARG A 18 9.38 -2.84 1.38
C ARG A 18 8.61 -2.08 0.33
N TYR A 19 8.31 -0.82 0.62
CA TYR A 19 7.56 0.02 -0.29
C TYR A 19 8.44 1.15 -0.76
N VAL A 20 8.41 1.44 -2.05
CA VAL A 20 9.17 2.53 -2.63
C VAL A 20 8.29 3.77 -2.56
N LEU A 21 8.69 4.71 -1.71
CA LEU A 21 7.95 5.94 -1.51
C LEU A 21 8.87 7.12 -1.78
N PRO A 22 8.34 8.20 -2.36
CA PRO A 22 9.14 9.41 -2.53
C PRO A 22 9.29 10.13 -1.21
N GLU A 23 9.92 11.29 -1.23
CA GLU A 23 10.01 12.15 -0.06
C GLU A 23 8.63 12.59 0.37
N ARG A 24 8.43 12.77 1.68
CA ARG A 24 7.11 13.14 2.21
C ARG A 24 6.56 14.41 1.58
N ASP A 25 7.41 15.34 1.20
CA ASP A 25 6.96 16.61 0.61
C ASP A 25 6.83 16.55 -0.91
N ASP A 26 7.07 15.40 -1.51
CA ASP A 26 6.90 15.23 -2.95
C ASP A 26 5.41 15.34 -3.30
N PRO A 27 5.06 16.11 -4.31
CA PRO A 27 3.64 16.26 -4.71
C PRO A 27 2.98 14.94 -5.09
N GLU A 28 3.77 13.93 -5.47
CA GLU A 28 3.23 12.61 -5.82
C GLU A 28 3.09 11.68 -4.63
N TYR A 29 3.50 12.11 -3.44
CA TYR A 29 3.54 11.21 -2.28
C TYR A 29 2.17 10.61 -2.00
N ASP A 30 1.13 11.44 -1.96
CA ASP A 30 -0.21 10.95 -1.62
C ASP A 30 -0.74 9.97 -2.66
N ARG A 31 -0.49 10.24 -3.94
CA ARG A 31 -0.91 9.32 -4.98
C ARG A 31 -0.25 7.96 -4.82
N ILE A 32 1.06 7.98 -4.58
CA ILE A 32 1.82 6.74 -4.44
C ILE A 32 1.43 6.02 -3.15
N ALA A 33 1.20 6.77 -2.07
CA ALA A 33 0.75 6.18 -0.80
C ALA A 33 -0.58 5.47 -0.96
N ALA A 34 -1.51 6.04 -1.73
CA ALA A 34 -2.80 5.40 -1.99
C ALA A 34 -2.61 4.07 -2.71
N GLU A 35 -1.73 4.04 -3.71
CA GLU A 35 -1.44 2.80 -4.43
C GLU A 35 -0.82 1.76 -3.50
N VAL A 36 0.11 2.19 -2.66
CA VAL A 36 0.78 1.29 -1.72
C VAL A 36 -0.23 0.66 -0.76
N LEU A 37 -1.13 1.46 -0.22
CA LEU A 37 -2.13 0.94 0.73
C LEU A 37 -3.04 -0.08 0.08
N LEU A 38 -3.49 0.18 -1.14
CA LEU A 38 -4.39 -0.76 -1.81
C LEU A 38 -3.66 -2.03 -2.23
N GLU A 39 -2.43 -1.92 -2.72
CA GLU A 39 -1.66 -3.10 -3.08
C GLU A 39 -1.34 -3.94 -1.85
N ALA A 40 -1.02 -3.29 -0.75
CA ALA A 40 -0.73 -4.02 0.49
C ALA A 40 -1.97 -4.77 0.97
N ALA A 41 -3.14 -4.17 0.82
CA ALA A 41 -4.38 -4.83 1.21
C ALA A 41 -4.65 -6.09 0.40
N ARG A 42 -4.22 -6.10 -0.86
CA ARG A 42 -4.34 -7.31 -1.68
C ARG A 42 -3.57 -8.47 -1.09
N GLU A 43 -2.51 -8.16 -0.36
CA GLU A 43 -1.60 -9.16 0.19
C GLU A 43 -1.80 -9.35 1.69
N GLY A 44 -2.78 -8.69 2.28
CA GLY A 44 -2.99 -8.78 3.71
C GLY A 44 -1.96 -8.05 4.55
N GLU A 45 -1.30 -7.06 3.95
CA GLU A 45 -0.20 -6.32 4.59
C GLU A 45 -0.54 -4.85 4.87
N THR A 46 -1.80 -4.57 5.13
CA THR A 46 -2.26 -3.19 5.35
C THR A 46 -1.48 -2.51 6.47
N SER A 47 -1.25 -3.20 7.57
CA SER A 47 -0.51 -2.62 8.71
C SER A 47 0.87 -2.17 8.31
N SER A 48 1.58 -2.96 7.52
CA SER A 48 2.92 -2.59 7.05
C SER A 48 2.88 -1.34 6.20
N ALA A 49 1.88 -1.23 5.34
CA ALA A 49 1.73 -0.06 4.48
C ALA A 49 1.35 1.17 5.29
N GLU A 50 0.53 1.01 6.32
CA GLU A 50 0.18 2.13 7.19
C GLU A 50 1.43 2.66 7.89
N GLN A 51 2.28 1.77 8.37
CA GLN A 51 3.52 2.19 8.99
C GLN A 51 4.45 2.88 8.00
N ALA A 52 4.54 2.36 6.79
CA ALA A 52 5.44 2.90 5.78
C ALA A 52 4.97 4.26 5.28
N THR A 53 3.68 4.42 5.05
CA THR A 53 3.16 5.65 4.45
C THR A 53 2.85 6.74 5.47
N GLY A 54 2.58 6.34 6.72
CA GLY A 54 2.13 7.26 7.75
C GLY A 54 0.64 7.57 7.65
N TYR A 55 -0.08 6.89 6.79
CA TYR A 55 -1.53 7.07 6.64
C TYR A 55 -2.25 5.80 7.03
N TYR A 56 -3.39 5.95 7.68
CA TYR A 56 -4.25 4.81 8.00
C TYR A 56 -5.22 4.54 6.86
N TRP A 57 -5.71 3.34 6.81
CA TRP A 57 -6.73 2.94 5.85
C TRP A 57 -7.92 3.89 5.95
N GLY A 58 -8.38 4.37 4.82
CA GLY A 58 -9.51 5.30 4.78
C GLY A 58 -9.14 6.77 4.92
N GLU A 59 -7.85 7.08 4.88
CA GLU A 59 -7.35 8.44 5.07
C GLU A 59 -8.05 9.44 4.12
N PRO A 60 -8.70 10.48 4.65
CA PRO A 60 -9.40 11.44 3.80
C PRO A 60 -8.52 12.11 2.75
N ALA A 61 -7.26 12.37 3.07
CA ALA A 61 -6.34 13.00 2.12
C ALA A 61 -6.11 12.17 0.88
N LEU A 62 -6.39 10.88 0.95
CA LEU A 62 -6.14 9.96 -0.17
C LEU A 62 -7.39 9.63 -0.98
N ARG A 63 -8.56 10.13 -0.57
CA ARG A 63 -9.81 9.69 -1.18
C ARG A 63 -9.87 9.97 -2.68
N GLU A 64 -9.41 11.14 -3.11
CA GLU A 64 -9.44 11.46 -4.54
C GLU A 64 -8.55 10.52 -5.34
N HIS A 65 -7.39 10.21 -4.79
CA HIS A 65 -6.48 9.27 -5.46
C HIS A 65 -7.10 7.88 -5.54
N VAL A 66 -7.80 7.47 -4.47
CA VAL A 66 -8.43 6.15 -4.46
C VAL A 66 -9.62 6.11 -5.43
N ARG A 67 -10.33 7.22 -5.61
CA ARG A 67 -11.40 7.27 -6.63
C ARG A 67 -10.85 7.05 -8.03
N LEU A 68 -9.68 7.60 -8.31
CA LEU A 68 -9.05 7.39 -9.61
C LEU A 68 -8.60 5.95 -9.78
N ILE A 69 -8.10 5.34 -8.70
CA ILE A 69 -7.73 3.93 -8.74
C ILE A 69 -8.96 3.06 -8.96
N LEU A 70 -10.07 3.40 -8.31
CA LEU A 70 -11.32 2.68 -8.49
C LEU A 70 -11.77 2.72 -9.95
N ALA A 71 -11.74 3.91 -10.56
CA ALA A 71 -12.13 4.04 -11.95
C ALA A 71 -11.24 3.20 -12.86
N ARG A 72 -9.95 3.18 -12.58
CA ARG A 72 -9.01 2.36 -13.35
C ARG A 72 -9.31 0.87 -13.17
N ALA A 73 -9.58 0.46 -11.94
CA ALA A 73 -9.89 -0.95 -11.68
C ALA A 73 -11.15 -1.40 -12.39
N GLU A 74 -12.16 -0.55 -12.42
CA GLU A 74 -13.40 -0.85 -13.14
C GLU A 74 -13.15 -0.99 -14.63
N ARG A 75 -12.36 -0.08 -15.19
CA ARG A 75 -12.03 -0.08 -16.60
C ARG A 75 -11.25 -1.33 -16.99
N ASP A 76 -10.35 -1.77 -16.10
CA ASP A 76 -9.47 -2.90 -16.36
C ASP A 76 -10.08 -4.25 -15.96
N GLY A 77 -11.23 -4.24 -15.33
CA GLY A 77 -11.86 -5.47 -14.87
C GLY A 77 -11.13 -6.11 -13.68
N ASP A 78 -10.42 -5.30 -12.89
CA ASP A 78 -9.70 -5.79 -11.73
C ASP A 78 -10.63 -5.79 -10.51
N ASP A 79 -11.38 -6.87 -10.36
CA ASP A 79 -12.45 -6.96 -9.36
C ASP A 79 -11.93 -6.82 -7.94
N ARG A 80 -10.77 -7.42 -7.66
CA ARG A 80 -10.22 -7.35 -6.31
C ARG A 80 -9.83 -5.93 -5.95
N LEU A 81 -9.15 -5.25 -6.85
CA LEU A 81 -8.74 -3.87 -6.62
C LEU A 81 -9.98 -2.97 -6.49
N GLU A 82 -10.98 -3.21 -7.31
CA GLU A 82 -12.23 -2.47 -7.23
C GLU A 82 -12.87 -2.61 -5.85
N GLN A 83 -12.94 -3.83 -5.33
CA GLN A 83 -13.52 -4.08 -4.02
C GLN A 83 -12.74 -3.37 -2.92
N LEU A 84 -11.42 -3.42 -3.00
CA LEU A 84 -10.57 -2.78 -2.00
C LEU A 84 -10.71 -1.26 -2.03
N ALA A 85 -10.76 -0.69 -3.23
CA ALA A 85 -10.93 0.75 -3.37
C ALA A 85 -12.28 1.21 -2.81
N ARG A 86 -13.34 0.46 -3.09
CA ARG A 86 -14.66 0.78 -2.53
C ARG A 86 -14.67 0.70 -1.02
N ARG A 87 -13.99 -0.29 -0.48
CA ARG A 87 -13.89 -0.45 0.98
C ARG A 87 -13.15 0.73 1.60
N PHE A 88 -12.09 1.19 0.94
CA PHE A 88 -11.34 2.35 1.41
C PHE A 88 -12.22 3.60 1.46
N LEU A 89 -13.10 3.74 0.49
CA LEU A 89 -13.93 4.95 0.33
C LEU A 89 -15.19 4.96 1.19
N ARG A 90 -15.47 3.90 1.91
CA ARG A 90 -16.66 3.84 2.76
C ARG A 90 -16.69 4.90 3.82
#